data_5f9bc79f35d2c5afc979e5f91269e38f
#
_entry.id   5f9bc79f35d2c5afc979e5f91269e38f
#
_cell.length_a   1.000
_cell.length_b   1.000
_cell.length_c   1.000
_cell.angle_alpha   90.00
_cell.angle_beta   90.00
_cell.angle_gamma   90.00
#
_symmetry.space_group_name_H-M   'P 1'
#
loop_
_entity.id
_entity.type
_entity.pdbx_description
1 polymer ?
#
loop_
_entity_poly.entity_id
_entity_poly.type
_entity_poly.pdbx_seq_one_letter_code
_entity_poly.pdbx_strand_id
1 'polypeptide(L)'
;MADRFMLGFVAAVLVAASVVAGASSIRVPREQPRADDYRVKAAFLYNFAKFIEWPAQAFATPSAPLTLCVLGVDPFGAVLDDTLRGQLVAGRTISVRRLAQVEPGCHLLFIGGSERSRLALLTGQLRRVSVLTVSEEPGFNESGGMIELFTDRDGVQFNISPKAVERSGLRASARLIALAANQRHPSGGRR
;
A
#
# COMPACT_ATOMS: atom_id res chain seq x y z
N MET A 1 64.70 2.20 -73.46
CA MET A 1 63.95 0.95 -73.12
C MET A 1 63.39 1.14 -71.74
N ALA A 2 62.15 1.10 -71.65
CA ALA A 2 61.39 1.60 -70.58
C ALA A 2 61.18 0.56 -69.47
N ASP A 3 61.35 0.96 -68.24
CA ASP A 3 60.73 0.23 -67.13
C ASP A 3 60.04 1.19 -66.18
N ARG A 4 58.74 1.02 -66.11
CA ARG A 4 57.81 1.85 -65.31
C ARG A 4 57.58 1.14 -64.01
N PHE A 5 58.10 1.70 -62.92
CA PHE A 5 57.75 1.31 -61.56
C PHE A 5 56.32 1.84 -61.19
N MET A 6 55.47 0.93 -60.92
CA MET A 6 54.17 1.22 -60.43
C MET A 6 54.14 1.06 -58.91
N LEU A 7 54.10 2.20 -58.18
CA LEU A 7 53.90 2.22 -56.73
C LEU A 7 52.43 1.95 -56.39
N GLY A 8 52.18 0.84 -55.75
CA GLY A 8 50.87 0.53 -55.20
C GLY A 8 50.68 1.20 -53.84
N PHE A 9 49.68 2.11 -53.72
CA PHE A 9 49.24 2.64 -52.45
C PHE A 9 48.32 1.64 -51.78
N VAL A 10 48.71 1.07 -50.62
CA VAL A 10 47.87 0.29 -49.75
C VAL A 10 47.18 1.25 -48.78
N ALA A 11 45.92 1.52 -49.00
CA ALA A 11 45.07 2.27 -48.07
C ALA A 11 44.63 1.34 -46.94
N ALA A 12 45.17 1.52 -45.74
CA ALA A 12 44.71 0.85 -44.54
C ALA A 12 43.41 1.52 -44.01
N VAL A 13 42.28 0.84 -44.15
CA VAL A 13 41.00 1.26 -43.58
C VAL A 13 40.96 0.80 -42.12
N LEU A 14 41.12 1.72 -41.16
CA LEU A 14 40.89 1.50 -39.74
C LEU A 14 39.39 1.53 -39.48
N VAL A 15 38.77 0.37 -39.28
CA VAL A 15 37.39 0.25 -38.78
C VAL A 15 37.42 0.40 -37.25
N ALA A 16 37.05 1.56 -36.76
CA ALA A 16 36.80 1.79 -35.33
C ALA A 16 35.52 1.12 -34.94
N ALA A 17 35.58 -0.02 -34.27
CA ALA A 17 34.43 -0.67 -33.66
C ALA A 17 34.04 0.09 -32.39
N SER A 18 32.97 0.90 -32.46
CA SER A 18 32.38 1.56 -31.30
C SER A 18 31.58 0.50 -30.52
N VAL A 19 32.14 0.04 -29.41
CA VAL A 19 31.40 -0.79 -28.43
C VAL A 19 30.45 0.13 -27.66
N VAL A 20 29.20 0.14 -28.06
CA VAL A 20 28.10 0.75 -27.26
C VAL A 20 27.85 -0.19 -26.09
N ALA A 21 28.43 0.12 -24.93
CA ALA A 21 28.09 -0.53 -23.67
C ALA A 21 26.64 -0.16 -23.30
N GLY A 22 25.68 -0.98 -23.72
CA GLY A 22 24.30 -0.91 -23.28
C GLY A 22 24.23 -1.20 -21.78
N ALA A 23 24.08 -0.18 -20.95
CA ALA A 23 23.73 -0.33 -19.56
C ALA A 23 22.34 -0.96 -19.47
N SER A 24 22.27 -2.29 -19.41
CA SER A 24 21.05 -3.01 -19.09
C SER A 24 20.69 -2.67 -17.64
N SER A 25 19.78 -1.73 -17.47
CA SER A 25 19.16 -1.48 -16.17
C SER A 25 18.49 -2.78 -15.73
N ILE A 26 19.08 -3.46 -14.76
CA ILE A 26 18.49 -4.63 -14.11
C ILE A 26 17.23 -4.13 -13.44
N ARG A 27 16.09 -4.28 -14.12
CA ARG A 27 14.78 -4.05 -13.56
C ARG A 27 14.55 -5.19 -12.58
N VAL A 28 14.78 -4.94 -11.28
CA VAL A 28 14.38 -5.87 -10.22
C VAL A 28 12.89 -6.13 -10.42
N PRO A 29 12.47 -7.37 -10.67
CA PRO A 29 11.06 -7.66 -10.79
C PRO A 29 10.39 -7.25 -9.49
N ARG A 30 9.44 -6.33 -9.56
CA ARG A 30 8.56 -6.05 -8.41
C ARG A 30 7.76 -7.33 -8.22
N GLU A 31 8.07 -8.06 -7.17
CA GLU A 31 7.39 -9.32 -6.84
C GLU A 31 5.90 -9.01 -6.76
N GLN A 32 5.13 -9.60 -7.68
CA GLN A 32 3.68 -9.44 -7.66
C GLN A 32 3.18 -10.09 -6.38
N PRO A 33 2.36 -9.40 -5.57
CA PRO A 33 1.82 -9.97 -4.35
C PRO A 33 1.13 -11.29 -4.67
N ARG A 34 1.49 -12.35 -3.97
CA ARG A 34 0.88 -13.67 -4.15
C ARG A 34 -0.58 -13.60 -3.74
N ALA A 35 -1.44 -14.39 -4.36
CA ALA A 35 -2.87 -14.46 -3.99
C ALA A 35 -3.04 -14.74 -2.48
N ASP A 36 -2.12 -15.48 -1.88
CA ASP A 36 -2.08 -15.76 -0.45
C ASP A 36 -1.82 -14.49 0.40
N ASP A 37 -1.05 -13.51 -0.10
CA ASP A 37 -0.80 -12.26 0.61
C ASP A 37 -2.09 -11.46 0.79
N TYR A 38 -2.96 -11.42 -0.23
CA TYR A 38 -4.24 -10.70 -0.13
C TYR A 38 -5.23 -11.40 0.81
N ARG A 39 -5.15 -12.70 0.96
CA ARG A 39 -5.91 -13.41 2.00
C ARG A 39 -5.45 -13.00 3.40
N VAL A 40 -4.15 -12.92 3.60
CA VAL A 40 -3.57 -12.46 4.87
C VAL A 40 -3.90 -10.99 5.11
N LYS A 41 -3.77 -10.11 4.10
CA LYS A 41 -4.15 -8.70 4.19
C LYS A 41 -5.63 -8.51 4.50
N ALA A 42 -6.53 -9.30 3.91
CA ALA A 42 -7.95 -9.28 4.23
C ALA A 42 -8.21 -9.64 5.71
N ALA A 43 -7.50 -10.65 6.24
CA ALA A 43 -7.56 -11.00 7.66
C ALA A 43 -7.01 -9.86 8.55
N PHE A 44 -5.98 -9.13 8.11
CA PHE A 44 -5.50 -7.93 8.80
C PHE A 44 -6.56 -6.82 8.84
N LEU A 45 -7.26 -6.55 7.73
CA LEU A 45 -8.34 -5.56 7.70
C LEU A 45 -9.44 -5.90 8.72
N TYR A 46 -9.82 -7.19 8.80
CA TYR A 46 -10.75 -7.66 9.82
C TYR A 46 -10.23 -7.43 11.25
N ASN A 47 -8.98 -7.80 11.49
CA ASN A 47 -8.35 -7.63 12.81
C ASN A 47 -8.22 -6.15 13.19
N PHE A 48 -7.86 -5.28 12.25
CA PHE A 48 -7.85 -3.83 12.51
C PHE A 48 -9.22 -3.35 12.95
N ALA A 49 -10.29 -3.78 12.26
CA ALA A 49 -11.65 -3.44 12.67
C ALA A 49 -11.99 -3.90 14.10
N LYS A 50 -11.43 -5.01 14.59
CA LYS A 50 -11.65 -5.50 15.96
C LYS A 50 -10.87 -4.74 17.03
N PHE A 51 -9.73 -4.15 16.68
CA PHE A 51 -8.82 -3.50 17.62
C PHE A 51 -8.84 -1.97 17.55
N ILE A 52 -9.70 -1.42 16.72
CA ILE A 52 -10.01 0.02 16.66
C ILE A 52 -11.38 0.25 17.30
N GLU A 53 -11.48 1.32 18.06
CA GLU A 53 -12.74 1.80 18.62
C GLU A 53 -13.19 3.05 17.86
N TRP A 54 -14.42 3.00 17.35
CA TRP A 54 -15.09 4.14 16.71
C TRP A 54 -15.99 4.86 17.71
N PRO A 55 -16.07 6.19 17.66
CA PRO A 55 -17.04 6.93 18.46
C PRO A 55 -18.46 6.55 18.02
N ALA A 56 -19.43 6.56 18.95
CA ALA A 56 -20.79 6.13 18.68
C ALA A 56 -21.45 6.86 17.50
N GLN A 57 -21.13 8.15 17.33
CA GLN A 57 -21.63 9.00 16.25
C GLN A 57 -21.07 8.64 14.86
N ALA A 58 -20.06 7.77 14.76
CA ALA A 58 -19.62 7.24 13.49
C ALA A 58 -20.64 6.31 12.84
N PHE A 59 -21.59 5.80 13.63
CA PHE A 59 -22.64 4.89 13.17
C PHE A 59 -23.99 5.59 13.11
N ALA A 60 -24.74 5.37 12.03
CA ALA A 60 -26.06 5.95 11.85
C ALA A 60 -27.08 5.45 12.91
N THR A 61 -26.93 4.19 13.33
CA THR A 61 -27.75 3.57 14.39
C THR A 61 -26.91 2.63 15.27
N PRO A 62 -27.37 2.31 16.49
CA PRO A 62 -26.69 1.33 17.34
C PRO A 62 -26.46 -0.05 16.69
N SER A 63 -27.32 -0.44 15.74
CA SER A 63 -27.22 -1.72 15.01
C SER A 63 -26.65 -1.59 13.59
N ALA A 64 -26.27 -0.39 13.15
CA ALA A 64 -25.68 -0.19 11.82
C ALA A 64 -24.44 -1.07 11.61
N PRO A 65 -24.24 -1.66 10.42
CA PRO A 65 -23.07 -2.46 10.13
C PRO A 65 -21.79 -1.62 10.17
N LEU A 66 -20.66 -2.26 10.42
CA LEU A 66 -19.36 -1.68 10.15
C LEU A 66 -19.11 -1.76 8.65
N THR A 67 -18.90 -0.64 7.98
CA THR A 67 -18.67 -0.60 6.53
C THR A 67 -17.18 -0.51 6.24
N LEU A 68 -16.64 -1.53 5.57
CA LEU A 68 -15.32 -1.54 5.00
C LEU A 68 -15.41 -1.11 3.54
N CYS A 69 -14.68 -0.08 3.15
CA CYS A 69 -14.63 0.42 1.78
C CYS A 69 -13.26 0.12 1.15
N VAL A 70 -13.27 -0.18 -0.14
CA VAL A 70 -12.07 -0.26 -0.98
C VAL A 70 -12.15 0.85 -2.02
N LEU A 71 -11.20 1.78 -1.98
CA LEU A 71 -11.13 2.91 -2.91
C LEU A 71 -10.13 2.61 -4.03
N GLY A 72 -10.56 2.85 -5.27
CA GLY A 72 -9.79 2.58 -6.47
C GLY A 72 -9.87 1.11 -6.93
N VAL A 73 -8.81 0.62 -7.58
CA VAL A 73 -8.76 -0.78 -8.04
C VAL A 73 -8.66 -1.72 -6.83
N ASP A 74 -9.64 -2.62 -6.72
CA ASP A 74 -9.69 -3.62 -5.65
C ASP A 74 -8.67 -4.76 -5.90
N PRO A 75 -7.66 -4.94 -5.05
CA PRO A 75 -6.70 -6.01 -5.20
C PRO A 75 -7.15 -7.32 -4.55
N PHE A 76 -8.23 -7.29 -3.74
CA PHE A 76 -8.69 -8.45 -2.97
C PHE A 76 -9.69 -9.31 -3.76
N GLY A 77 -10.53 -8.68 -4.60
CA GLY A 77 -11.63 -9.38 -5.26
C GLY A 77 -12.55 -10.09 -4.26
N ALA A 78 -12.96 -11.31 -4.58
CA ALA A 78 -13.85 -12.13 -3.76
C ALA A 78 -13.25 -12.54 -2.40
N VAL A 79 -11.91 -12.57 -2.29
CA VAL A 79 -11.22 -12.99 -1.07
C VAL A 79 -11.60 -12.13 0.14
N LEU A 80 -11.81 -10.83 -0.06
CA LEU A 80 -12.23 -9.93 1.02
C LEU A 80 -13.65 -10.27 1.51
N ASP A 81 -14.58 -10.44 0.58
CA ASP A 81 -15.98 -10.78 0.90
C ASP A 81 -16.05 -12.13 1.61
N ASP A 82 -15.30 -13.13 1.12
CA ASP A 82 -15.25 -14.47 1.73
C ASP A 82 -14.66 -14.45 3.13
N THR A 83 -13.60 -13.65 3.34
CA THR A 83 -12.96 -13.51 4.66
C THR A 83 -13.86 -12.85 5.68
N LEU A 84 -14.70 -11.91 5.25
CA LEU A 84 -15.57 -11.12 6.14
C LEU A 84 -16.97 -11.70 6.30
N ARG A 85 -17.34 -12.69 5.50
CA ARG A 85 -18.67 -13.31 5.54
C ARG A 85 -18.97 -13.92 6.90
N GLY A 86 -20.08 -13.48 7.53
CA GLY A 86 -20.50 -13.94 8.84
C GLY A 86 -19.67 -13.45 10.02
N GLN A 87 -18.64 -12.66 9.77
CA GLN A 87 -17.84 -12.07 10.84
C GLN A 87 -18.56 -10.89 11.51
N LEU A 88 -18.27 -10.72 12.79
CA LEU A 88 -18.80 -9.62 13.60
C LEU A 88 -17.67 -8.80 14.22
N VAL A 89 -17.89 -7.50 14.33
CA VAL A 89 -17.02 -6.56 15.05
C VAL A 89 -17.88 -5.82 16.08
N ALA A 90 -17.60 -6.01 17.36
CA ALA A 90 -18.40 -5.43 18.46
C ALA A 90 -19.91 -5.68 18.30
N GLY A 91 -20.29 -6.89 17.86
CA GLY A 91 -21.70 -7.28 17.63
C GLY A 91 -22.31 -6.78 16.31
N ARG A 92 -21.58 -6.03 15.51
CA ARG A 92 -22.03 -5.49 14.20
C ARG A 92 -21.61 -6.41 13.07
N THR A 93 -22.49 -6.60 12.09
CA THR A 93 -22.10 -7.21 10.81
C THR A 93 -21.14 -6.30 10.04
N ILE A 94 -20.39 -6.89 9.12
CA ILE A 94 -19.50 -6.13 8.24
C ILE A 94 -20.10 -6.09 6.84
N SER A 95 -20.12 -4.89 6.24
CA SER A 95 -20.47 -4.69 4.82
C SER A 95 -19.24 -4.21 4.05
N VAL A 96 -19.09 -4.68 2.81
CA VAL A 96 -18.00 -4.27 1.92
C VAL A 96 -18.55 -3.41 0.80
N ARG A 97 -17.91 -2.26 0.55
CA ARG A 97 -18.22 -1.36 -0.58
C ARG A 97 -16.96 -1.08 -1.39
N ARG A 98 -17.10 -1.07 -2.71
CA ARG A 98 -16.04 -0.69 -3.65
C ARG A 98 -16.36 0.67 -4.25
N LEU A 99 -15.41 1.59 -4.16
CA LEU A 99 -15.63 3.00 -4.44
C LEU A 99 -14.66 3.52 -5.49
N ALA A 100 -15.16 4.31 -6.43
CA ALA A 100 -14.33 5.07 -7.36
C ALA A 100 -13.87 6.42 -6.78
N GLN A 101 -14.59 6.93 -5.79
CA GLN A 101 -14.28 8.17 -5.07
C GLN A 101 -14.67 8.05 -3.59
N VAL A 102 -14.12 8.91 -2.74
CA VAL A 102 -14.45 8.91 -1.32
C VAL A 102 -15.92 9.28 -1.13
N GLU A 103 -16.64 8.44 -0.40
CA GLU A 103 -18.04 8.61 -0.04
C GLU A 103 -18.22 8.52 1.48
N PRO A 104 -19.26 9.18 2.02
CA PRO A 104 -19.62 9.04 3.44
C PRO A 104 -20.05 7.61 3.79
N GLY A 105 -19.95 7.28 5.08
CA GLY A 105 -20.46 6.02 5.64
C GLY A 105 -19.45 4.87 5.63
N CYS A 106 -18.19 5.11 5.28
CA CYS A 106 -17.11 4.16 5.52
C CYS A 106 -16.61 4.27 6.96
N HIS A 107 -16.32 3.14 7.59
CA HIS A 107 -15.66 3.06 8.89
C HIS A 107 -14.19 2.67 8.75
N LEU A 108 -13.89 1.74 7.83
CA LEU A 108 -12.54 1.40 7.40
C LEU A 108 -12.44 1.64 5.90
N LEU A 109 -11.40 2.35 5.46
CA LEU A 109 -11.13 2.63 4.06
C LEU A 109 -9.77 2.08 3.67
N PHE A 110 -9.76 1.04 2.85
CA PHE A 110 -8.55 0.60 2.16
C PHE A 110 -8.37 1.45 0.89
N ILE A 111 -7.20 2.06 0.74
CA ILE A 111 -6.85 2.90 -0.40
C ILE A 111 -5.92 2.11 -1.30
N GLY A 112 -6.41 1.72 -2.47
CA GLY A 112 -5.67 0.92 -3.45
C GLY A 112 -4.52 1.69 -4.11
N GLY A 113 -3.56 0.95 -4.66
CA GLY A 113 -2.37 1.52 -5.32
C GLY A 113 -2.68 2.40 -6.53
N SER A 114 -3.87 2.27 -7.15
CA SER A 114 -4.34 3.17 -8.20
C SER A 114 -4.48 4.63 -7.74
N GLU A 115 -4.61 4.85 -6.42
CA GLU A 115 -4.81 6.16 -5.80
C GLU A 115 -3.50 6.83 -5.33
N ARG A 116 -2.35 6.22 -5.61
CA ARG A 116 -1.01 6.68 -5.16
C ARG A 116 -0.77 8.17 -5.38
N SER A 117 -1.11 8.69 -6.54
CA SER A 117 -0.90 10.10 -6.89
C SER A 117 -1.74 11.08 -6.06
N ARG A 118 -2.81 10.58 -5.39
CA ARG A 118 -3.75 11.38 -4.61
C ARG A 118 -3.68 11.12 -3.11
N LEU A 119 -2.75 10.28 -2.64
CA LEU A 119 -2.70 9.86 -1.23
C LEU A 119 -2.66 11.03 -0.25
N ALA A 120 -1.79 12.01 -0.47
CA ALA A 120 -1.67 13.19 0.40
C ALA A 120 -2.98 14.01 0.46
N LEU A 121 -3.68 14.14 -0.68
CA LEU A 121 -4.98 14.80 -0.74
C LEU A 121 -6.03 14.00 0.05
N LEU A 122 -6.12 12.69 -0.18
CA LEU A 122 -7.09 11.80 0.45
C LEU A 122 -6.90 11.75 1.98
N THR A 123 -5.67 11.57 2.44
CA THR A 123 -5.35 11.57 3.88
C THR A 123 -5.63 12.93 4.53
N GLY A 124 -5.37 14.03 3.81
CA GLY A 124 -5.72 15.37 4.23
C GLY A 124 -7.23 15.58 4.43
N GLN A 125 -8.05 15.14 3.48
CA GLN A 125 -9.51 15.21 3.55
C GLN A 125 -10.09 14.36 4.69
N LEU A 126 -9.49 13.19 4.96
CA LEU A 126 -9.97 12.23 5.97
C LEU A 126 -9.40 12.48 7.37
N ARG A 127 -8.53 13.45 7.55
CA ARG A 127 -7.75 13.69 8.76
C ARG A 127 -8.56 13.83 10.05
N ARG A 128 -9.80 14.31 9.95
CA ARG A 128 -10.72 14.54 11.08
C ARG A 128 -12.02 13.77 10.92
N VAL A 129 -12.04 12.81 10.04
CA VAL A 129 -13.20 11.94 9.82
C VAL A 129 -12.91 10.63 10.53
N SER A 130 -13.91 10.10 11.27
CA SER A 130 -13.75 8.84 12.03
C SER A 130 -13.75 7.61 11.11
N VAL A 131 -12.77 7.59 10.17
CA VAL A 131 -12.53 6.51 9.20
C VAL A 131 -11.10 6.03 9.37
N LEU A 132 -10.92 4.75 9.67
CA LEU A 132 -9.61 4.12 9.69
C LEU A 132 -9.07 3.98 8.26
N THR A 133 -7.96 4.65 7.93
CA THR A 133 -7.34 4.55 6.61
C THR A 133 -6.22 3.52 6.59
N VAL A 134 -6.23 2.65 5.58
CA VAL A 134 -5.25 1.58 5.37
C VAL A 134 -4.79 1.62 3.91
N SER A 135 -3.51 1.45 3.65
CA SER A 135 -2.96 1.28 2.30
C SER A 135 -1.73 0.39 2.31
N GLU A 136 -1.35 -0.14 1.16
CA GLU A 136 -0.07 -0.84 0.97
C GLU A 136 0.96 0.02 0.21
N GLU A 137 0.65 1.29 0.01
CA GLU A 137 1.56 2.21 -0.64
C GLU A 137 2.69 2.65 0.31
N PRO A 138 3.95 2.48 -0.11
CA PRO A 138 5.10 2.92 0.69
C PRO A 138 5.03 4.41 1.01
N GLY A 139 5.29 4.76 2.27
CA GLY A 139 5.22 6.14 2.75
C GLY A 139 3.80 6.61 3.06
N PHE A 140 2.84 5.69 3.18
CA PHE A 140 1.46 6.05 3.51
C PHE A 140 1.35 6.71 4.89
N ASN A 141 2.07 6.21 5.89
CA ASN A 141 2.07 6.83 7.22
C ASN A 141 2.67 8.25 7.21
N GLU A 142 3.75 8.49 6.43
CA GLU A 142 4.37 9.80 6.26
C GLU A 142 3.42 10.78 5.56
N SER A 143 2.59 10.27 4.66
CA SER A 143 1.53 11.05 3.97
C SER A 143 0.31 11.33 4.85
N GLY A 144 0.33 10.93 6.13
CA GLY A 144 -0.75 11.16 7.09
C GLY A 144 -1.75 10.02 7.22
N GLY A 145 -1.53 8.90 6.54
CA GLY A 145 -2.31 7.67 6.68
C GLY A 145 -2.12 7.00 8.03
N MET A 146 -3.03 6.10 8.40
CA MET A 146 -3.05 5.51 9.72
C MET A 146 -2.33 4.16 9.78
N ILE A 147 -2.61 3.25 8.84
CA ILE A 147 -1.99 1.93 8.79
C ILE A 147 -1.42 1.68 7.41
N GLU A 148 -0.13 1.34 7.34
CA GLU A 148 0.59 0.96 6.14
C GLU A 148 0.88 -0.54 6.18
N LEU A 149 0.31 -1.30 5.25
CA LEU A 149 0.59 -2.72 5.06
C LEU A 149 1.78 -2.89 4.11
N PHE A 150 2.65 -3.83 4.41
CA PHE A 150 3.75 -4.22 3.53
C PHE A 150 4.06 -5.71 3.68
N THR A 151 4.78 -6.26 2.70
CA THR A 151 5.26 -7.64 2.75
C THR A 151 6.78 -7.62 2.79
N ASP A 152 7.36 -8.36 3.71
CA ASP A 152 8.80 -8.58 3.83
C ASP A 152 9.12 -10.09 3.88
N ARG A 153 10.33 -10.44 4.34
CA ARG A 153 10.77 -11.85 4.47
C ARG A 153 9.97 -12.63 5.51
N ASP A 154 9.40 -11.95 6.48
CA ASP A 154 8.61 -12.52 7.57
C ASP A 154 7.10 -12.56 7.24
N GLY A 155 6.73 -12.19 6.01
CA GLY A 155 5.36 -12.14 5.51
C GLY A 155 4.72 -10.76 5.57
N VAL A 156 3.38 -10.73 5.64
CA VAL A 156 2.64 -9.48 5.70
C VAL A 156 2.80 -8.82 7.08
N GLN A 157 3.26 -7.59 7.09
CA GLN A 157 3.48 -6.75 8.27
C GLN A 157 2.68 -5.45 8.14
N PHE A 158 2.65 -4.65 9.21
CA PHE A 158 2.06 -3.32 9.15
C PHE A 158 2.78 -2.33 10.06
N ASN A 159 2.76 -1.07 9.66
CA ASN A 159 3.10 0.09 10.46
C ASN A 159 1.83 0.81 10.87
N ILE A 160 1.82 1.43 12.04
CA ILE A 160 0.70 2.26 12.52
C ILE A 160 1.19 3.64 12.92
N SER A 161 0.37 4.66 12.65
CA SER A 161 0.53 6.02 13.17
C SER A 161 -0.53 6.30 14.25
N PRO A 162 -0.24 6.06 15.55
CA PRO A 162 -1.20 6.29 16.64
C PRO A 162 -1.73 7.73 16.64
N LYS A 163 -0.84 8.71 16.37
CA LYS A 163 -1.22 10.13 16.26
C LYS A 163 -2.23 10.41 15.13
N ALA A 164 -2.14 9.68 14.01
CA ALA A 164 -3.11 9.83 12.92
C ALA A 164 -4.47 9.23 13.31
N VAL A 165 -4.47 8.08 13.98
CA VAL A 165 -5.67 7.42 14.52
C VAL A 165 -6.39 8.36 15.51
N GLU A 166 -5.68 8.87 16.50
CA GLU A 166 -6.24 9.78 17.52
C GLU A 166 -6.82 11.07 16.93
N ARG A 167 -6.13 11.67 15.95
CA ARG A 167 -6.61 12.91 15.29
C ARG A 167 -7.95 12.76 14.59
N SER A 168 -8.31 11.54 14.17
CA SER A 168 -9.60 11.23 13.54
C SER A 168 -10.69 10.85 14.53
N GLY A 169 -10.41 10.93 15.84
CA GLY A 169 -11.34 10.53 16.89
C GLY A 169 -11.46 9.02 17.10
N LEU A 170 -10.55 8.24 16.50
CA LEU A 170 -10.46 6.79 16.70
C LEU A 170 -9.53 6.45 17.84
N ARG A 171 -9.65 5.25 18.40
CA ARG A 171 -8.73 4.71 19.39
C ARG A 171 -8.20 3.36 18.94
N ALA A 172 -6.89 3.20 18.89
CA ALA A 172 -6.25 1.91 18.68
C ALA A 172 -5.97 1.24 20.02
N SER A 173 -6.26 -0.04 20.13
CA SER A 173 -5.91 -0.81 21.34
C SER A 173 -4.39 -0.87 21.50
N ALA A 174 -3.91 -0.90 22.74
CA ALA A 174 -2.49 -1.06 23.04
C ALA A 174 -1.91 -2.34 22.40
N ARG A 175 -2.72 -3.40 22.30
CA ARG A 175 -2.33 -4.65 21.65
C ARG A 175 -2.05 -4.45 20.15
N LEU A 176 -2.89 -3.72 19.43
CA LEU A 176 -2.67 -3.42 18.01
C LEU A 176 -1.39 -2.63 17.82
N ILE A 177 -1.17 -1.60 18.65
CA ILE A 177 0.02 -0.75 18.58
C ILE A 177 1.28 -1.60 18.82
N ALA A 178 1.29 -2.47 19.84
CA ALA A 178 2.43 -3.32 20.16
C ALA A 178 2.77 -4.35 19.06
N LEU A 179 1.80 -4.74 18.23
CA LEU A 179 2.00 -5.67 17.12
C LEU A 179 2.58 -5.00 15.88
N ALA A 180 2.52 -3.67 15.77
CA ALA A 180 3.01 -2.95 14.61
C ALA A 180 4.54 -3.05 14.49
N ALA A 181 5.05 -3.22 13.26
CA ALA A 181 6.47 -3.38 13.00
C ALA A 181 7.29 -2.15 13.41
N ASN A 182 6.78 -0.94 13.15
CA ASN A 182 7.45 0.31 13.51
C ASN A 182 7.52 0.58 15.02
N GLN A 183 6.74 -0.14 15.84
CA GLN A 183 6.82 -0.07 17.30
C GLN A 183 7.75 -1.14 17.88
N ARG A 184 7.88 -2.29 17.20
CA ARG A 184 8.81 -3.35 17.59
C ARG A 184 10.26 -3.03 17.24
N HIS A 185 10.45 -2.33 16.11
CA HIS A 185 11.75 -1.88 15.61
C HIS A 185 11.66 -0.38 15.34
N PRO A 186 11.67 0.49 16.36
CA PRO A 186 11.69 1.92 16.12
C PRO A 186 12.91 2.24 15.26
N SER A 187 12.68 2.73 14.06
CA SER A 187 13.73 3.09 13.12
C SER A 187 14.72 4.01 13.84
N GLY A 188 15.90 3.49 14.15
CA GLY A 188 17.00 4.30 14.64
C GLY A 188 17.18 5.45 13.65
N GLY A 189 17.02 6.68 14.11
CA GLY A 189 17.10 7.86 13.27
C GLY A 189 18.32 7.76 12.35
N ARG A 190 18.10 7.96 11.08
CA ARG A 190 19.21 8.19 10.15
C ARG A 190 19.98 9.41 10.67
N ARG A 191 21.19 9.14 11.13
CA ARG A 191 22.21 10.16 11.32
C ARG A 191 22.79 10.52 9.95
#